data_5ec17adee65fa006b5b20406b4f9fc7b
#
_entry.id   5ec17adee65fa006b5b20406b4f9fc7b
#
_cell.length_a   1.000
_cell.length_b   1.000
_cell.length_c   1.000
_cell.angle_alpha   90.00
_cell.angle_beta   90.00
_cell.angle_gamma   90.00
#
_symmetry.space_group_name_H-M   'P 1'
#
loop_
_entity.id
_entity.type
_entity.pdbx_description
1 polymer ?
#
loop_
_entity_poly.entity_id
_entity_poly.type
_entity_poly.pdbx_seq_one_letter_code
_entity_poly.pdbx_strand_id
1 'polypeptide(L)'
;NATGGMVTTYVEKDSSAEKAGFRAGEEILRVNGQALSQVGYDKAAESIAQGEQCTFTVKREGVEHDILLQKEEITVSSVHFELREGQIGYIRILSFRNSGVQEFKRAVDALTEAGAKALILDVRSNGGGTLTAVHKMLDYLLPDTDAEGEERVVVSLTDKRNNVTQYTCSDEHEVDLPMAVLTNRGTASAAELFAAALRDCVGAKLVGKTTYGKGVAQESVLLKDGSAVKLTSSAFLPPSGKSFDGVGLVPDLETDDSGVNIYLVPYGQDPTYSAAEKLLEG
;
A
#
# COMPACT_ATOMS: atom_id res chain seq x y z
N ASN A 1 12.01 7.28 -11.19
CA ASN A 1 12.52 8.59 -11.63
C ASN A 1 12.78 8.54 -13.13
N ALA A 2 12.37 9.55 -13.91
CA ALA A 2 12.57 9.61 -15.36
C ALA A 2 14.06 9.55 -15.78
N THR A 3 14.97 9.69 -14.84
CA THR A 3 16.43 9.63 -15.00
C THR A 3 17.03 8.26 -14.63
N GLY A 4 16.22 7.26 -14.29
CA GLY A 4 16.70 5.92 -13.88
C GLY A 4 17.39 5.88 -12.50
N GLY A 5 17.26 6.93 -11.69
CA GLY A 5 17.79 7.01 -10.34
C GLY A 5 16.89 6.32 -9.31
N MET A 6 17.46 5.94 -8.17
CA MET A 6 16.72 5.49 -6.98
C MET A 6 16.55 6.68 -6.03
N VAL A 7 15.43 6.73 -5.33
CA VAL A 7 15.17 7.72 -4.28
C VAL A 7 14.81 6.99 -3.00
N THR A 8 15.38 7.41 -1.88
CA THR A 8 14.99 6.92 -0.56
C THR A 8 13.59 7.43 -0.26
N THR A 9 12.61 6.55 -0.20
CA THR A 9 11.21 6.94 0.02
C THR A 9 10.82 6.91 1.49
N TYR A 10 11.45 6.05 2.26
CA TYR A 10 11.23 5.87 3.69
C TYR A 10 12.48 5.32 4.36
N VAL A 11 12.71 5.69 5.60
CA VAL A 11 13.78 5.15 6.45
C VAL A 11 13.12 4.63 7.73
N GLU A 12 13.27 3.34 7.99
CA GLU A 12 12.70 2.69 9.17
C GLU A 12 13.34 3.24 10.43
N LYS A 13 12.51 3.60 11.42
CA LYS A 13 12.97 4.13 12.69
C LYS A 13 13.85 3.10 13.42
N ASP A 14 14.87 3.56 14.09
CA ASP A 14 15.86 2.75 14.83
C ASP A 14 16.66 1.76 13.97
N SER A 15 16.50 1.79 12.63
CA SER A 15 17.26 0.96 11.70
C SER A 15 18.73 1.38 11.54
N SER A 16 19.55 0.48 10.98
CA SER A 16 20.91 0.82 10.57
C SER A 16 20.96 1.94 9.54
N ALA A 17 19.95 2.04 8.67
CA ALA A 17 19.84 3.12 7.70
C ALA A 17 19.64 4.49 8.37
N GLU A 18 18.75 4.59 9.35
CA GLU A 18 18.54 5.81 10.12
C GLU A 18 19.80 6.18 10.90
N LYS A 19 20.39 5.21 11.61
CA LYS A 19 21.66 5.40 12.37
C LYS A 19 22.82 5.80 11.48
N ALA A 20 22.89 5.31 10.23
CA ALA A 20 23.89 5.70 9.24
C ALA A 20 23.62 7.08 8.64
N GLY A 21 22.45 7.68 8.91
CA GLY A 21 22.09 9.03 8.50
C GLY A 21 21.40 9.13 7.15
N PHE A 22 20.79 8.05 6.64
CA PHE A 22 19.86 8.14 5.52
C PHE A 22 18.67 9.00 5.86
N ARG A 23 18.16 9.72 4.86
CA ARG A 23 16.94 10.52 4.97
C ARG A 23 16.00 10.21 3.80
N ALA A 24 14.71 10.27 4.05
CA ALA A 24 13.75 10.24 2.97
C ALA A 24 14.00 11.43 2.02
N GLY A 25 13.85 11.21 0.71
CA GLY A 25 14.06 12.21 -0.30
C GLY A 25 15.43 12.22 -0.97
N GLU A 26 16.39 11.54 -0.41
CA GLU A 26 17.72 11.49 -0.99
C GLU A 26 17.73 10.67 -2.28
N GLU A 27 18.35 11.25 -3.31
CA GLU A 27 18.64 10.54 -4.56
C GLU A 27 19.89 9.68 -4.38
N ILE A 28 19.79 8.38 -4.63
CA ILE A 28 20.94 7.47 -4.60
C ILE A 28 21.59 7.50 -5.98
N LEU A 29 22.85 7.92 -6.02
CA LEU A 29 23.62 8.08 -7.25
C LEU A 29 24.51 6.87 -7.53
N ARG A 30 25.15 6.31 -6.48
CA ARG A 30 26.07 5.18 -6.57
C ARG A 30 25.82 4.17 -5.47
N VAL A 31 26.12 2.92 -5.76
CA VAL A 31 26.16 1.80 -4.82
C VAL A 31 27.52 1.13 -4.95
N ASN A 32 28.27 1.01 -3.86
CA ASN A 32 29.62 0.47 -3.83
C ASN A 32 30.55 1.09 -4.90
N GLY A 33 30.44 2.42 -5.06
CA GLY A 33 31.21 3.20 -6.04
C GLY A 33 30.70 3.11 -7.48
N GLN A 34 29.74 2.24 -7.80
CA GLN A 34 29.18 2.07 -9.15
C GLN A 34 27.99 3.00 -9.37
N ALA A 35 28.02 3.81 -10.41
CA ALA A 35 26.92 4.71 -10.74
C ALA A 35 25.68 3.94 -11.21
N LEU A 36 24.53 4.20 -10.59
CA LEU A 36 23.25 3.56 -10.95
C LEU A 36 22.87 3.77 -12.42
N SER A 37 23.18 4.93 -12.97
CA SER A 37 22.96 5.26 -14.39
C SER A 37 23.74 4.35 -15.35
N GLN A 38 24.83 3.69 -14.88
CA GLN A 38 25.67 2.80 -15.69
C GLN A 38 25.30 1.32 -15.49
N VAL A 39 25.07 0.91 -14.25
CA VAL A 39 24.84 -0.52 -13.94
C VAL A 39 23.37 -0.92 -13.93
N GLY A 40 22.48 0.02 -13.72
CA GLY A 40 21.04 -0.22 -13.59
C GLY A 40 20.63 -0.76 -12.21
N TYR A 41 19.32 -0.81 -11.99
CA TYR A 41 18.74 -1.20 -10.70
C TYR A 41 19.09 -2.63 -10.28
N ASP A 42 18.95 -3.61 -11.19
CA ASP A 42 19.09 -5.03 -10.86
C ASP A 42 20.51 -5.36 -10.36
N LYS A 43 21.54 -4.86 -11.07
CA LYS A 43 22.94 -5.06 -10.65
C LYS A 43 23.26 -4.33 -9.34
N ALA A 44 22.69 -3.16 -9.12
CA ALA A 44 22.86 -2.45 -7.86
C ALA A 44 22.21 -3.25 -6.71
N ALA A 45 21.00 -3.78 -6.91
CA ALA A 45 20.31 -4.63 -5.94
C ALA A 45 21.10 -5.93 -5.63
N GLU A 46 21.67 -6.57 -6.65
CA GLU A 46 22.58 -7.72 -6.46
C GLU A 46 23.80 -7.35 -5.63
N SER A 47 24.43 -6.21 -5.91
CA SER A 47 25.59 -5.73 -5.15
C SER A 47 25.25 -5.44 -3.69
N ILE A 48 24.06 -4.87 -3.45
CA ILE A 48 23.52 -4.69 -2.09
C ILE A 48 23.29 -6.06 -1.44
N ALA A 49 22.75 -7.04 -2.16
CA ALA A 49 22.41 -8.34 -1.61
C ALA A 49 23.64 -9.15 -1.17
N GLN A 50 24.77 -9.06 -1.87
CA GLN A 50 25.96 -9.90 -1.66
C GLN A 50 26.86 -9.46 -0.50
N GLY A 51 26.86 -8.16 -0.12
CA GLY A 51 27.75 -7.64 0.93
C GLY A 51 27.10 -7.58 2.31
N GLU A 52 27.88 -7.62 3.37
CA GLU A 52 27.44 -7.30 4.74
C GLU A 52 27.42 -5.80 4.99
N GLN A 53 28.22 -5.07 4.24
CA GLN A 53 28.26 -3.60 4.23
C GLN A 53 28.07 -3.09 2.81
N CYS A 54 27.50 -1.91 2.68
CA CYS A 54 27.29 -1.26 1.40
C CYS A 54 27.51 0.26 1.53
N THR A 55 28.28 0.83 0.62
CA THR A 55 28.45 2.29 0.55
C THR A 55 27.48 2.86 -0.48
N PHE A 56 26.70 3.82 -0.05
CA PHE A 56 25.78 4.57 -0.91
C PHE A 56 26.27 6.00 -1.07
N THR A 57 26.39 6.47 -2.31
CA THR A 57 26.55 7.91 -2.56
C THR A 57 25.17 8.48 -2.80
N VAL A 58 24.72 9.33 -1.89
CA VAL A 58 23.41 10.00 -1.96
C VAL A 58 23.59 11.48 -2.26
N LYS A 59 22.57 12.08 -2.91
CA LYS A 59 22.50 13.52 -3.14
C LYS A 59 21.50 14.15 -2.19
N ARG A 60 21.99 15.07 -1.35
CA ARG A 60 21.24 15.84 -0.37
C ARG A 60 21.46 17.31 -0.62
N GLU A 61 20.41 18.08 -0.88
CA GLU A 61 20.49 19.54 -1.12
C GLU A 61 21.54 19.93 -2.18
N GLY A 62 21.70 19.08 -3.20
CA GLY A 62 22.66 19.31 -4.28
C GLY A 62 24.07 18.80 -4.01
N VAL A 63 24.40 18.36 -2.78
CA VAL A 63 25.72 17.86 -2.37
C VAL A 63 25.72 16.34 -2.29
N GLU A 64 26.79 15.70 -2.76
CA GLU A 64 27.00 14.26 -2.64
C GLU A 64 27.56 13.91 -1.25
N HIS A 65 26.99 12.85 -0.64
CA HIS A 65 27.42 12.30 0.64
C HIS A 65 27.56 10.78 0.51
N ASP A 66 28.66 10.25 1.03
CA ASP A 66 28.83 8.80 1.14
C ASP A 66 28.32 8.32 2.50
N ILE A 67 27.45 7.32 2.46
CA ILE A 67 26.84 6.68 3.63
C ILE A 67 27.25 5.21 3.62
N LEU A 68 27.99 4.77 4.64
CA LEU A 68 28.27 3.37 4.87
C LEU A 68 27.14 2.73 5.67
N LEU A 69 26.48 1.77 5.06
CA LEU A 69 25.39 1.02 5.67
C LEU A 69 25.87 -0.38 6.04
N GLN A 70 25.75 -0.73 7.32
CA GLN A 70 25.87 -2.10 7.80
C GLN A 70 24.51 -2.79 7.66
N LYS A 71 24.48 -3.96 7.02
CA LYS A 71 23.25 -4.75 6.96
C LYS A 71 22.88 -5.26 8.35
N GLU A 72 21.61 -5.22 8.63
CA GLU A 72 21.00 -5.86 9.78
C GLU A 72 19.65 -6.46 9.39
N GLU A 73 19.20 -7.43 10.13
CA GLU A 73 17.84 -7.95 9.99
C GLU A 73 16.89 -7.00 10.70
N ILE A 74 15.96 -6.42 9.95
CA ILE A 74 14.96 -5.50 10.48
C ILE A 74 13.56 -6.00 10.15
N THR A 75 12.61 -5.71 11.04
CA THR A 75 11.19 -5.85 10.74
C THR A 75 10.71 -4.56 10.07
N VAL A 76 10.39 -4.65 8.79
CA VAL A 76 9.84 -3.49 8.06
C VAL A 76 8.34 -3.43 8.30
N SER A 77 7.88 -2.33 8.87
CA SER A 77 6.45 -2.08 9.02
C SER A 77 5.76 -1.94 7.66
N SER A 78 4.59 -2.56 7.53
CA SER A 78 3.74 -2.43 6.34
C SER A 78 2.70 -1.33 6.49
N VAL A 79 2.54 -0.78 7.69
CA VAL A 79 1.50 0.20 8.04
C VAL A 79 2.11 1.35 8.84
N HIS A 80 1.90 2.56 8.35
CA HIS A 80 2.24 3.80 9.05
C HIS A 80 0.98 4.57 9.33
N PHE A 81 0.88 5.20 10.50
CA PHE A 81 -0.31 5.94 10.88
C PHE A 81 0.03 7.15 11.74
N GLU A 82 -0.84 8.14 11.69
CA GLU A 82 -0.78 9.33 12.53
C GLU A 82 -2.16 9.99 12.65
N LEU A 83 -2.45 10.60 13.79
CA LEU A 83 -3.59 11.49 13.92
C LEU A 83 -3.18 12.88 13.40
N ARG A 84 -3.92 13.40 12.43
CA ARG A 84 -3.67 14.70 11.78
C ARG A 84 -4.64 15.77 12.27
N GLU A 85 -4.39 17.01 11.84
CA GLU A 85 -5.29 18.14 12.09
C GLU A 85 -6.71 17.78 11.65
N GLY A 86 -7.73 18.40 12.24
CA GLY A 86 -9.14 18.04 11.98
C GLY A 86 -9.59 16.72 12.57
N GLN A 87 -8.75 16.08 13.41
CA GLN A 87 -9.01 14.72 13.97
C GLN A 87 -9.16 13.65 12.88
N ILE A 88 -8.38 13.75 11.82
CA ILE A 88 -8.32 12.78 10.74
C ILE A 88 -7.27 11.72 11.07
N GLY A 89 -7.70 10.47 11.19
CA GLY A 89 -6.82 9.32 11.27
C GLY A 89 -6.26 8.98 9.88
N TYR A 90 -4.96 9.17 9.69
CA TYR A 90 -4.30 8.77 8.44
C TYR A 90 -3.59 7.45 8.63
N ILE A 91 -3.87 6.48 7.73
CA ILE A 91 -3.22 5.18 7.70
C ILE A 91 -2.69 4.91 6.31
N ARG A 92 -1.38 4.75 6.18
CA ARG A 92 -0.72 4.34 4.95
C ARG A 92 -0.39 2.86 4.97
N ILE A 93 -0.87 2.12 3.99
CA ILE A 93 -0.64 0.69 3.83
C ILE A 93 0.31 0.49 2.65
N LEU A 94 1.56 0.11 2.92
CA LEU A 94 2.59 -0.06 1.90
C LEU A 94 2.43 -1.36 1.11
N SER A 95 1.96 -2.42 1.79
CA SER A 95 1.65 -3.71 1.17
C SER A 95 0.76 -4.54 2.07
N PHE A 96 -0.05 -5.44 1.48
CA PHE A 96 -0.92 -6.35 2.23
C PHE A 96 -0.18 -7.65 2.59
N ARG A 97 0.63 -7.57 3.66
CA ARG A 97 1.33 -8.73 4.25
C ARG A 97 0.58 -9.25 5.47
N ASN A 98 0.66 -10.55 5.73
CA ASN A 98 0.01 -11.14 6.90
C ASN A 98 0.56 -10.56 8.22
N SER A 99 1.84 -10.20 8.29
CA SER A 99 2.44 -9.49 9.43
C SER A 99 1.85 -8.11 9.66
N GLY A 100 1.44 -7.41 8.60
CA GLY A 100 0.85 -6.07 8.66
C GLY A 100 -0.58 -6.02 9.21
N VAL A 101 -1.27 -7.16 9.33
CA VAL A 101 -2.66 -7.19 9.84
C VAL A 101 -2.72 -6.65 11.28
N GLN A 102 -1.82 -7.12 12.16
CA GLN A 102 -1.80 -6.66 13.54
C GLN A 102 -1.32 -5.20 13.68
N GLU A 103 -0.44 -4.75 12.78
CA GLU A 103 -0.03 -3.34 12.69
C GLU A 103 -1.23 -2.46 12.33
N PHE A 104 -2.02 -2.91 11.36
CA PHE A 104 -3.22 -2.22 10.90
C PHE A 104 -4.29 -2.12 12.00
N LYS A 105 -4.61 -3.23 12.68
CA LYS A 105 -5.57 -3.25 13.79
C LYS A 105 -5.15 -2.26 14.89
N ARG A 106 -3.88 -2.31 15.32
CA ARG A 106 -3.34 -1.35 16.30
C ARG A 106 -3.39 0.10 15.83
N ALA A 107 -3.19 0.34 14.54
CA ALA A 107 -3.28 1.69 13.98
C ALA A 107 -4.71 2.23 14.06
N VAL A 108 -5.69 1.41 13.70
CA VAL A 108 -7.12 1.75 13.79
C VAL A 108 -7.52 2.03 15.23
N ASP A 109 -7.18 1.13 16.17
CA ASP A 109 -7.49 1.28 17.59
C ASP A 109 -6.89 2.57 18.17
N ALA A 110 -5.59 2.78 17.95
CA ALA A 110 -4.89 3.95 18.47
C ALA A 110 -5.48 5.28 17.94
N LEU A 111 -5.89 5.32 16.66
CA LEU A 111 -6.50 6.51 16.06
C LEU A 111 -7.92 6.73 16.60
N THR A 112 -8.70 5.69 16.74
CA THR A 112 -10.06 5.77 17.31
C THR A 112 -10.02 6.19 18.77
N GLU A 113 -9.15 5.61 19.57
CA GLU A 113 -8.92 6.00 20.99
C GLU A 113 -8.42 7.45 21.11
N ALA A 114 -7.60 7.90 20.15
CA ALA A 114 -7.14 9.29 20.09
C ALA A 114 -8.21 10.29 19.58
N GLY A 115 -9.41 9.81 19.27
CA GLY A 115 -10.56 10.62 18.88
C GLY A 115 -10.61 11.01 17.41
N ALA A 116 -10.09 10.16 16.52
CA ALA A 116 -10.29 10.33 15.09
C ALA A 116 -11.78 10.37 14.74
N LYS A 117 -12.17 11.30 13.87
CA LYS A 117 -13.55 11.48 13.39
C LYS A 117 -13.77 11.00 11.96
N ALA A 118 -12.69 10.74 11.25
CA ALA A 118 -12.68 10.21 9.89
C ALA A 118 -11.36 9.48 9.65
N LEU A 119 -11.33 8.57 8.67
CA LEU A 119 -10.13 7.86 8.28
C LEU A 119 -9.76 8.16 6.82
N ILE A 120 -8.49 8.44 6.58
CA ILE A 120 -7.88 8.45 5.25
C ILE A 120 -6.94 7.24 5.15
N LEU A 121 -7.29 6.30 4.25
CA LEU A 121 -6.57 5.07 4.01
C LEU A 121 -5.75 5.23 2.72
N ASP A 122 -4.43 5.35 2.82
CA ASP A 122 -3.56 5.59 1.66
C ASP A 122 -2.96 4.28 1.14
N VAL A 123 -3.45 3.84 -0.02
CA VAL A 123 -2.94 2.68 -0.75
C VAL A 123 -2.26 3.07 -2.07
N ARG A 124 -1.85 4.32 -2.20
CA ARG A 124 -1.09 4.77 -3.38
C ARG A 124 0.24 4.03 -3.48
N SER A 125 0.55 3.58 -4.69
CA SER A 125 1.74 2.78 -5.01
C SER A 125 1.86 1.44 -4.25
N ASN A 126 0.75 0.96 -3.68
CA ASN A 126 0.64 -0.35 -3.08
C ASN A 126 0.30 -1.39 -4.17
N GLY A 127 1.24 -2.25 -4.51
CA GLY A 127 1.08 -3.29 -5.54
C GLY A 127 0.21 -4.49 -5.10
N GLY A 128 -0.39 -4.44 -3.90
CA GLY A 128 -1.22 -5.50 -3.35
C GLY A 128 -0.52 -6.35 -2.30
N GLY A 129 -0.79 -7.63 -2.32
CA GLY A 129 -0.27 -8.60 -1.34
C GLY A 129 -1.14 -9.84 -1.25
N THR A 130 -1.33 -10.37 -0.03
CA THR A 130 -2.13 -11.57 0.17
C THR A 130 -3.61 -11.26 0.36
N LEU A 131 -4.47 -12.10 -0.20
CA LEU A 131 -5.92 -12.00 0.00
C LEU A 131 -6.29 -12.14 1.48
N THR A 132 -5.60 -13.02 2.20
CA THR A 132 -5.82 -13.20 3.64
C THR A 132 -5.60 -11.91 4.43
N ALA A 133 -4.57 -11.12 4.09
CA ALA A 133 -4.32 -9.85 4.79
C ALA A 133 -5.43 -8.83 4.48
N VAL A 134 -5.82 -8.70 3.21
CA VAL A 134 -6.91 -7.80 2.82
C VAL A 134 -8.21 -8.18 3.49
N HIS A 135 -8.57 -9.47 3.45
CA HIS A 135 -9.79 -9.95 4.10
C HIS A 135 -9.81 -9.59 5.60
N LYS A 136 -8.74 -9.90 6.32
CA LYS A 136 -8.66 -9.62 7.78
C LYS A 136 -8.64 -8.12 8.11
N MET A 137 -8.13 -7.27 7.23
CA MET A 137 -8.17 -5.82 7.43
C MET A 137 -9.56 -5.25 7.12
N LEU A 138 -10.24 -5.78 6.10
CA LEU A 138 -11.63 -5.42 5.78
C LEU A 138 -12.60 -5.90 6.87
N ASP A 139 -12.45 -7.15 7.31
CA ASP A 139 -13.19 -7.77 8.41
C ASP A 139 -13.16 -6.89 9.67
N TYR A 140 -11.98 -6.32 9.98
CA TYR A 140 -11.79 -5.43 11.12
C TYR A 140 -12.43 -4.04 10.98
N LEU A 141 -12.62 -3.56 9.75
CA LEU A 141 -13.20 -2.23 9.50
C LEU A 141 -14.72 -2.26 9.31
N LEU A 142 -15.22 -3.35 8.76
CA LEU A 142 -16.57 -3.41 8.21
C LEU A 142 -17.50 -4.18 9.14
N PRO A 143 -18.78 -3.79 9.26
CA PRO A 143 -19.75 -4.57 10.00
C PRO A 143 -19.98 -5.95 9.37
N ASP A 144 -20.28 -6.95 10.20
CA ASP A 144 -20.46 -8.35 9.78
C ASP A 144 -21.66 -8.57 8.87
N THR A 145 -22.66 -7.67 8.94
CA THR A 145 -23.86 -7.77 8.12
C THR A 145 -24.03 -6.57 7.21
N ASP A 146 -24.72 -6.78 6.10
CA ASP A 146 -25.15 -5.72 5.19
C ASP A 146 -26.46 -5.03 5.69
N ALA A 147 -27.03 -4.14 4.87
CA ALA A 147 -28.25 -3.40 5.21
C ALA A 147 -29.51 -4.30 5.28
N GLU A 148 -29.46 -5.46 4.65
CA GLU A 148 -30.53 -6.47 4.65
C GLU A 148 -30.38 -7.45 5.84
N GLY A 149 -29.28 -7.40 6.59
CA GLY A 149 -28.96 -8.27 7.72
C GLY A 149 -28.34 -9.61 7.32
N GLU A 150 -27.90 -9.75 6.06
CA GLU A 150 -27.20 -10.91 5.58
C GLU A 150 -25.68 -10.78 5.83
N GLU A 151 -24.95 -11.92 5.86
CA GLU A 151 -23.49 -11.92 6.01
C GLU A 151 -22.84 -11.05 4.95
N ARG A 152 -22.00 -10.11 5.37
CA ARG A 152 -21.32 -9.17 4.47
C ARG A 152 -20.21 -9.86 3.70
N VAL A 153 -20.44 -10.07 2.42
CA VAL A 153 -19.40 -10.55 1.49
C VAL A 153 -18.48 -9.39 1.11
N VAL A 154 -17.18 -9.52 1.35
CA VAL A 154 -16.17 -8.51 1.00
C VAL A 154 -15.36 -8.88 -0.24
N VAL A 155 -15.26 -10.15 -0.58
CA VAL A 155 -14.57 -10.67 -1.76
C VAL A 155 -15.25 -11.93 -2.26
N SER A 156 -15.36 -12.05 -3.57
CA SER A 156 -15.71 -13.31 -4.25
C SER A 156 -14.57 -13.74 -5.18
N LEU A 157 -14.12 -14.98 -5.06
CA LEU A 157 -13.21 -15.63 -6.00
C LEU A 157 -13.98 -16.53 -6.95
N THR A 158 -13.75 -16.39 -8.24
CA THR A 158 -14.34 -17.29 -9.25
C THR A 158 -13.22 -17.99 -10.01
N ASP A 159 -13.19 -19.33 -9.95
CA ASP A 159 -12.24 -20.15 -10.70
C ASP A 159 -12.68 -20.36 -12.16
N LYS A 160 -11.82 -20.99 -12.98
CA LYS A 160 -12.11 -21.30 -14.39
C LYS A 160 -13.27 -22.28 -14.61
N ARG A 161 -13.78 -22.93 -13.55
CA ARG A 161 -14.94 -23.85 -13.58
C ARG A 161 -16.21 -23.15 -13.08
N ASN A 162 -16.14 -21.83 -12.84
CA ASN A 162 -17.20 -21.03 -12.24
C ASN A 162 -17.57 -21.42 -10.79
N ASN A 163 -16.66 -22.09 -10.07
CA ASN A 163 -16.84 -22.23 -8.63
C ASN A 163 -16.56 -20.89 -7.96
N VAL A 164 -17.47 -20.48 -7.09
CA VAL A 164 -17.36 -19.22 -6.34
C VAL A 164 -17.01 -19.53 -4.89
N THR A 165 -15.97 -18.88 -4.39
CA THR A 165 -15.61 -18.87 -2.96
C THR A 165 -15.78 -17.43 -2.45
N GLN A 166 -16.58 -17.27 -1.41
CA GLN A 166 -16.83 -15.96 -0.80
C GLN A 166 -16.08 -15.82 0.53
N TYR A 167 -15.65 -14.59 0.81
CA TYR A 167 -15.04 -14.20 2.07
C TYR A 167 -15.95 -13.17 2.70
N THR A 168 -16.38 -13.46 3.93
CA THR A 168 -17.35 -12.65 4.70
C THR A 168 -16.69 -12.04 5.93
N CYS A 169 -17.25 -10.96 6.46
CA CYS A 169 -16.90 -10.41 7.76
C CYS A 169 -17.44 -11.29 8.88
N SER A 170 -16.73 -11.36 10.01
CA SER A 170 -17.06 -12.28 11.11
C SER A 170 -16.37 -11.98 12.45
N ASP A 171 -15.65 -10.86 12.60
CA ASP A 171 -14.87 -10.60 13.82
C ASP A 171 -15.57 -9.71 14.87
N GLU A 172 -16.84 -9.37 14.62
CA GLU A 172 -17.69 -8.54 15.50
C GLU A 172 -17.11 -7.13 15.76
N HIS A 173 -16.12 -6.69 14.99
CA HIS A 173 -15.52 -5.37 15.10
C HIS A 173 -15.89 -4.53 13.86
N GLU A 174 -16.23 -3.28 14.10
CA GLU A 174 -16.51 -2.32 13.03
C GLU A 174 -16.00 -0.93 13.39
N VAL A 175 -15.79 -0.12 12.38
CA VAL A 175 -15.42 1.29 12.52
C VAL A 175 -16.46 2.16 11.82
N ASP A 176 -17.34 2.75 12.61
CA ASP A 176 -18.38 3.67 12.10
C ASP A 176 -17.84 5.10 11.98
N LEU A 177 -16.89 5.29 11.05
CA LEU A 177 -16.31 6.58 10.71
C LEU A 177 -16.36 6.80 9.20
N PRO A 178 -16.57 8.05 8.74
CA PRO A 178 -16.40 8.39 7.32
C PRO A 178 -14.98 8.03 6.84
N MET A 179 -14.90 7.44 5.63
CA MET A 179 -13.62 6.99 5.09
C MET A 179 -13.36 7.55 3.68
N ALA A 180 -12.09 7.87 3.41
CA ALA A 180 -11.59 8.10 2.07
C ALA A 180 -10.39 7.18 1.79
N VAL A 181 -10.27 6.70 0.55
CA VAL A 181 -9.15 5.85 0.12
C VAL A 181 -8.36 6.57 -0.95
N LEU A 182 -7.08 6.83 -0.71
CA LEU A 182 -6.20 7.45 -1.68
C LEU A 182 -5.62 6.40 -2.62
N THR A 183 -5.82 6.62 -3.93
CA THR A 183 -5.42 5.68 -4.98
C THR A 183 -4.57 6.34 -6.05
N ASN A 184 -3.72 5.57 -6.72
CA ASN A 184 -3.01 5.99 -7.92
C ASN A 184 -2.78 4.81 -8.87
N ARG A 185 -2.10 5.05 -9.99
CA ARG A 185 -1.79 4.02 -11.00
C ARG A 185 -0.91 2.86 -10.48
N GLY A 186 -0.24 3.04 -9.34
CA GLY A 186 0.52 2.00 -8.65
C GLY A 186 -0.30 1.18 -7.64
N THR A 187 -1.56 1.57 -7.38
CA THR A 187 -2.50 0.78 -6.59
C THR A 187 -2.96 -0.41 -7.41
N ALA A 188 -2.67 -1.64 -6.97
CA ALA A 188 -2.91 -2.82 -7.78
C ALA A 188 -3.38 -4.05 -6.96
N SER A 189 -4.14 -4.97 -7.61
CA SER A 189 -4.46 -6.29 -7.07
C SER A 189 -5.23 -6.22 -5.74
N ALA A 190 -4.70 -6.80 -4.67
CA ALA A 190 -5.27 -6.77 -3.33
C ALA A 190 -5.57 -5.35 -2.81
N ALA A 191 -4.78 -4.34 -3.22
CA ALA A 191 -5.03 -2.94 -2.86
C ALA A 191 -6.25 -2.36 -3.57
N GLU A 192 -6.51 -2.78 -4.82
CA GLU A 192 -7.73 -2.41 -5.53
C GLU A 192 -8.95 -3.06 -4.91
N LEU A 193 -8.82 -4.34 -4.51
CA LEU A 193 -9.88 -5.05 -3.83
C LEU A 193 -10.26 -4.39 -2.50
N PHE A 194 -9.25 -3.98 -1.70
CA PHE A 194 -9.45 -3.24 -0.46
C PHE A 194 -10.22 -1.93 -0.69
N ALA A 195 -9.78 -1.13 -1.66
CA ALA A 195 -10.42 0.13 -2.00
C ALA A 195 -11.85 -0.07 -2.52
N ALA A 196 -12.06 -1.07 -3.39
CA ALA A 196 -13.38 -1.37 -3.93
C ALA A 196 -14.36 -1.85 -2.85
N ALA A 197 -13.92 -2.74 -1.95
CA ALA A 197 -14.76 -3.25 -0.88
C ALA A 197 -15.20 -2.14 0.09
N LEU A 198 -14.30 -1.24 0.48
CA LEU A 198 -14.66 -0.09 1.32
C LEU A 198 -15.65 0.85 0.63
N ARG A 199 -15.46 1.13 -0.67
CA ARG A 199 -16.42 1.91 -1.44
C ARG A 199 -17.78 1.23 -1.50
N ASP A 200 -17.81 -0.06 -1.80
CA ASP A 200 -19.04 -0.81 -2.03
C ASP A 200 -19.81 -1.08 -0.72
N CYS A 201 -19.10 -1.32 0.40
CA CYS A 201 -19.72 -1.69 1.68
C CYS A 201 -20.13 -0.48 2.55
N VAL A 202 -19.28 0.55 2.62
CA VAL A 202 -19.49 1.68 3.56
C VAL A 202 -19.46 3.04 2.86
N GLY A 203 -19.46 3.06 1.53
CA GLY A 203 -19.51 4.30 0.76
C GLY A 203 -18.24 5.15 0.84
N ALA A 204 -17.10 4.56 1.22
CA ALA A 204 -15.81 5.25 1.23
C ALA A 204 -15.53 5.90 -0.13
N LYS A 205 -14.97 7.12 -0.11
CA LYS A 205 -14.67 7.87 -1.34
C LYS A 205 -13.28 7.54 -1.84
N LEU A 206 -13.16 7.13 -3.10
CA LEU A 206 -11.87 6.96 -3.75
C LEU A 206 -11.38 8.30 -4.29
N VAL A 207 -10.19 8.71 -3.89
CA VAL A 207 -9.59 10.01 -4.27
C VAL A 207 -8.22 9.78 -4.90
N GLY A 208 -7.96 10.40 -6.04
CA GLY A 208 -6.65 10.31 -6.70
C GLY A 208 -6.71 9.96 -8.17
N LYS A 209 -6.06 8.90 -8.59
CA LYS A 209 -6.02 8.44 -9.99
C LYS A 209 -6.60 7.04 -10.12
N THR A 210 -7.06 6.72 -11.34
CA THR A 210 -7.46 5.36 -11.73
C THR A 210 -6.36 4.37 -11.41
N THR A 211 -6.72 3.24 -10.79
CA THR A 211 -5.81 2.20 -10.35
C THR A 211 -5.28 1.33 -11.51
N TYR A 212 -4.46 0.35 -11.20
CA TYR A 212 -3.75 -0.46 -12.21
C TYR A 212 -4.69 -1.36 -13.04
N GLY A 213 -5.68 -2.01 -12.39
CA GLY A 213 -6.59 -2.95 -13.05
C GLY A 213 -6.11 -4.40 -13.04
N LYS A 214 -5.70 -4.94 -11.88
CA LYS A 214 -5.35 -6.36 -11.74
C LYS A 214 -6.38 -7.09 -10.90
N GLY A 215 -7.46 -7.57 -11.54
CA GLY A 215 -8.58 -8.28 -10.91
C GLY A 215 -8.45 -9.80 -10.89
N VAL A 216 -7.20 -10.34 -10.88
CA VAL A 216 -6.94 -11.79 -10.93
C VAL A 216 -6.00 -12.23 -9.81
N ALA A 217 -6.30 -13.43 -9.26
CA ALA A 217 -5.44 -14.13 -8.32
C ALA A 217 -4.47 -15.06 -9.06
N GLN A 218 -3.24 -15.13 -8.55
CA GLN A 218 -2.18 -15.99 -9.10
C GLN A 218 -1.65 -16.92 -8.02
N GLU A 219 -1.43 -18.16 -8.38
CA GLU A 219 -0.82 -19.18 -7.54
C GLU A 219 0.51 -19.65 -8.11
N SER A 220 1.45 -19.93 -7.21
CA SER A 220 2.73 -20.54 -7.58
C SER A 220 2.69 -22.04 -7.27
N VAL A 221 2.84 -22.85 -8.30
CA VAL A 221 2.88 -24.31 -8.18
C VAL A 221 4.33 -24.76 -8.29
N LEU A 222 4.84 -25.39 -7.23
CA LEU A 222 6.16 -26.01 -7.23
C LEU A 222 6.14 -27.31 -8.05
N LEU A 223 7.09 -27.45 -8.95
CA LEU A 223 7.28 -28.66 -9.74
C LEU A 223 8.27 -29.63 -9.06
N LYS A 224 8.27 -30.89 -9.52
CA LYS A 224 9.09 -31.96 -8.91
C LYS A 224 10.60 -31.72 -9.03
N ASP A 225 11.04 -30.93 -9.99
CA ASP A 225 12.44 -30.55 -10.22
C ASP A 225 12.89 -29.33 -9.41
N GLY A 226 12.02 -28.78 -8.56
CA GLY A 226 12.29 -27.59 -7.75
C GLY A 226 11.98 -26.26 -8.45
N SER A 227 11.60 -26.28 -9.73
CA SER A 227 11.11 -25.10 -10.43
C SER A 227 9.69 -24.74 -10.00
N ALA A 228 9.22 -23.53 -10.33
CA ALA A 228 7.86 -23.11 -10.03
C ALA A 228 7.18 -22.50 -11.26
N VAL A 229 5.89 -22.74 -11.39
CA VAL A 229 5.04 -22.08 -12.41
C VAL A 229 4.04 -21.18 -11.69
N LYS A 230 3.98 -19.92 -12.10
CA LYS A 230 2.99 -18.96 -11.62
C LYS A 230 1.82 -18.90 -12.60
N LEU A 231 0.64 -19.27 -12.13
CA LEU A 231 -0.57 -19.39 -12.95
C LEU A 231 -1.66 -18.47 -12.40
N THR A 232 -2.42 -17.86 -13.31
CA THR A 232 -3.69 -17.21 -12.95
C THR A 232 -4.72 -18.30 -12.66
N SER A 233 -5.21 -18.36 -11.42
CA SER A 233 -6.12 -19.41 -10.93
C SER A 233 -7.56 -18.95 -10.86
N SER A 234 -7.81 -17.68 -10.51
CA SER A 234 -9.15 -17.16 -10.28
C SER A 234 -9.23 -15.68 -10.64
N ALA A 235 -10.44 -15.21 -10.96
CA ALA A 235 -10.79 -13.80 -10.91
C ALA A 235 -11.32 -13.46 -9.51
N PHE A 236 -10.99 -12.29 -8.99
CA PHE A 236 -11.65 -11.79 -7.78
C PHE A 236 -12.54 -10.60 -8.09
N LEU A 237 -13.65 -10.56 -7.41
CA LEU A 237 -14.68 -9.54 -7.55
C LEU A 237 -14.91 -8.86 -6.19
N PRO A 238 -15.06 -7.53 -6.19
CA PRO A 238 -15.50 -6.79 -5.01
C PRO A 238 -16.97 -7.08 -4.71
N PRO A 239 -17.52 -6.60 -3.58
CA PRO A 239 -18.91 -6.83 -3.18
C PRO A 239 -19.93 -6.50 -4.27
N SER A 240 -19.74 -5.42 -5.02
CA SER A 240 -20.61 -5.04 -6.14
C SER A 240 -20.65 -6.02 -7.31
N GLY A 241 -19.75 -7.02 -7.34
CA GLY A 241 -19.61 -7.96 -8.45
C GLY A 241 -19.03 -7.35 -9.74
N LYS A 242 -18.62 -6.08 -9.73
CA LYS A 242 -18.09 -5.39 -10.92
C LYS A 242 -16.58 -5.59 -11.01
N SER A 243 -16.15 -6.34 -12.02
CA SER A 243 -14.71 -6.54 -12.27
C SER A 243 -14.03 -5.22 -12.60
N PHE A 244 -12.83 -5.04 -12.04
CA PHE A 244 -11.90 -3.95 -12.40
C PHE A 244 -10.69 -4.46 -13.20
N ASP A 245 -10.69 -5.74 -13.58
CA ASP A 245 -9.58 -6.33 -14.35
C ASP A 245 -9.43 -5.66 -15.71
N GLY A 246 -8.21 -5.24 -16.03
CA GLY A 246 -7.86 -4.54 -17.27
C GLY A 246 -8.31 -3.07 -17.35
N VAL A 247 -9.14 -2.57 -16.41
CA VAL A 247 -9.68 -1.20 -16.46
C VAL A 247 -9.31 -0.34 -15.24
N GLY A 248 -9.10 -0.96 -14.08
CA GLY A 248 -8.85 -0.28 -12.81
C GLY A 248 -10.11 0.29 -12.18
N LEU A 249 -9.95 0.82 -10.96
CA LEU A 249 -10.98 1.56 -10.25
C LEU A 249 -10.86 3.03 -10.58
N VAL A 250 -11.91 3.61 -11.13
CA VAL A 250 -12.00 5.06 -11.35
C VAL A 250 -12.32 5.71 -10.01
N PRO A 251 -11.56 6.75 -9.58
CA PRO A 251 -11.83 7.45 -8.34
C PRO A 251 -13.12 8.29 -8.42
N ASP A 252 -13.77 8.51 -7.27
CA ASP A 252 -14.92 9.40 -7.16
C ASP A 252 -14.49 10.87 -7.32
N LEU A 253 -13.27 11.20 -6.90
CA LEU A 253 -12.65 12.50 -7.11
C LEU A 253 -11.25 12.34 -7.69
N GLU A 254 -11.08 12.74 -8.93
CA GLU A 254 -9.77 12.72 -9.58
C GLU A 254 -8.95 13.95 -9.16
N THR A 255 -7.67 13.71 -8.83
CA THR A 255 -6.71 14.76 -8.46
C THR A 255 -5.49 14.71 -9.37
N ASP A 256 -4.82 15.85 -9.54
CA ASP A 256 -3.54 15.91 -10.24
C ASP A 256 -2.39 15.93 -9.24
N ASP A 257 -1.69 14.80 -9.13
CA ASP A 257 -0.49 14.60 -8.34
C ASP A 257 0.78 14.50 -9.22
N SER A 258 0.69 14.99 -10.47
CA SER A 258 1.81 14.99 -11.41
C SER A 258 3.01 15.75 -10.83
N GLY A 259 4.16 15.06 -10.75
CA GLY A 259 5.38 15.64 -10.17
C GLY A 259 5.43 15.64 -8.64
N VAL A 260 4.38 15.19 -7.97
CA VAL A 260 4.36 15.05 -6.51
C VAL A 260 5.02 13.73 -6.11
N ASN A 261 6.03 13.79 -5.26
CA ASN A 261 6.56 12.61 -4.62
C ASN A 261 5.76 12.34 -3.34
N ILE A 262 4.82 11.41 -3.40
CA ILE A 262 3.91 11.06 -2.30
C ILE A 262 4.61 10.57 -1.02
N TYR A 263 5.89 10.26 -1.08
CA TYR A 263 6.70 9.83 0.07
C TYR A 263 7.38 11.01 0.78
N LEU A 264 7.44 12.18 0.12
CA LEU A 264 8.24 13.32 0.58
C LEU A 264 7.42 14.59 0.73
N VAL A 265 6.29 14.69 0.04
CA VAL A 265 5.44 15.87 0.09
C VAL A 265 4.82 15.96 1.49
N PRO A 266 4.93 17.13 2.16
CA PRO A 266 4.14 17.35 3.35
C PRO A 266 2.65 17.20 3.04
N TYR A 267 1.89 16.53 3.90
CA TYR A 267 0.48 16.21 3.63
C TYR A 267 -0.36 17.47 3.29
N GLY A 268 -0.10 18.61 3.91
CA GLY A 268 -0.77 19.89 3.57
C GLY A 268 -0.43 20.43 2.18
N GLN A 269 0.57 19.86 1.48
CA GLN A 269 0.94 20.16 0.10
C GLN A 269 0.62 18.98 -0.85
N ASP A 270 0.09 17.88 -0.33
CA ASP A 270 -0.36 16.74 -1.12
C ASP A 270 -1.78 17.01 -1.64
N PRO A 271 -1.97 17.24 -2.96
CA PRO A 271 -3.28 17.61 -3.51
C PRO A 271 -4.32 16.51 -3.32
N THR A 272 -3.89 15.24 -3.33
CA THR A 272 -4.79 14.10 -3.16
C THR A 272 -5.25 13.99 -1.70
N TYR A 273 -4.32 14.15 -0.75
CA TYR A 273 -4.65 14.17 0.67
C TYR A 273 -5.60 15.36 0.98
N SER A 274 -5.26 16.57 0.55
CA SER A 274 -6.07 17.77 0.81
C SER A 274 -7.48 17.70 0.18
N ALA A 275 -7.61 17.01 -0.95
CA ALA A 275 -8.92 16.76 -1.56
C ALA A 275 -9.75 15.77 -0.75
N ALA A 276 -9.15 14.70 -0.23
CA ALA A 276 -9.81 13.73 0.63
C ALA A 276 -10.22 14.34 1.98
N GLU A 277 -9.35 15.13 2.60
CA GLU A 277 -9.63 15.87 3.82
C GLU A 277 -10.89 16.73 3.69
N LYS A 278 -10.98 17.55 2.65
CA LYS A 278 -12.15 18.40 2.38
C LYS A 278 -13.45 17.60 2.16
N LEU A 279 -13.37 16.40 1.57
CA LEU A 279 -14.54 15.53 1.40
C LEU A 279 -15.06 14.96 2.72
N LEU A 280 -14.16 14.80 3.71
CA LEU A 280 -14.50 14.24 5.02
C LEU A 280 -14.94 15.32 6.04
N GLU A 281 -14.62 16.60 5.78
CA GLU A 281 -15.03 17.73 6.61
C GLU A 281 -16.46 18.25 6.30
N GLY A 282 -16.98 17.94 5.13
CA GLY A 282 -18.23 18.48 4.60
C GLY A 282 -19.40 17.59 4.61
#